data_2ba9888f14bf34bb641d16dc00e966fa
#
_entry.id   2ba9888f14bf34bb641d16dc00e966fa
#
_cell.length_a   1.000
_cell.length_b   1.000
_cell.length_c   1.000
_cell.angle_alpha   90.00
_cell.angle_beta   90.00
_cell.angle_gamma   90.00
#
_symmetry.space_group_name_H-M   'P 1'
#
loop_
_entity.id
_entity.type
_entity.pdbx_description
1 polymer ?
#
loop_
_entity_poly.entity_id
_entity_poly.type
_entity_poly.pdbx_seq_one_letter_code
_entity_poly.pdbx_strand_id
1 'polypeptide(L)'
;MPRADPSEGGFRPLAELYGDGIAGHVEETGRRMGTGPGRVAASTAQLGLASRLWSLALGCAALGSEVPDLGPGRLWWRRPSAGPVELRLPAPRPLPGPLPEALHRAVAVGHLAPLAEAVGSRYAVSPQVLRGNAASALVGAVRVLLDQAPEAAGRAVPLVEHLLGRPPLAHTGTFVHEEGLGVAFVRRSCCLFYRVPAETCGDCVLRTRDRRRPRT
;
A
#
# COMPACT_ATOMS: atom_id res chain seq x y z
N MET A 1 -26.89 -5.53 -20.88
CA MET A 1 -27.08 -4.68 -19.68
C MET A 1 -26.32 -3.39 -19.87
N PRO A 2 -26.90 -2.21 -19.63
CA PRO A 2 -26.17 -0.96 -19.68
C PRO A 2 -25.01 -1.01 -18.66
N ARG A 3 -23.81 -0.62 -19.08
CA ARG A 3 -22.69 -0.47 -18.14
C ARG A 3 -23.02 0.67 -17.18
N ALA A 4 -23.02 0.37 -15.89
CA ALA A 4 -23.13 1.42 -14.87
C ALA A 4 -22.06 2.47 -15.10
N ASP A 5 -22.43 3.75 -14.98
CA ASP A 5 -21.49 4.86 -15.08
C ASP A 5 -20.46 4.71 -13.95
N PRO A 6 -19.17 4.58 -14.26
CA PRO A 6 -18.15 4.42 -13.23
C PRO A 6 -18.03 5.63 -12.31
N SER A 7 -18.45 6.82 -12.72
CA SER A 7 -18.45 8.05 -11.91
C SER A 7 -19.59 8.12 -10.89
N GLU A 8 -20.57 7.25 -11.00
CA GLU A 8 -21.72 7.23 -10.10
C GLU A 8 -21.29 7.10 -8.63
N GLY A 9 -21.90 7.92 -7.77
CA GLY A 9 -21.56 7.98 -6.34
C GLY A 9 -20.28 8.76 -6.04
N GLY A 10 -19.84 9.65 -6.93
CA GLY A 10 -18.69 10.53 -6.73
C GLY A 10 -17.33 9.86 -6.90
N PHE A 11 -17.28 8.73 -7.60
CA PHE A 11 -16.02 8.10 -7.99
C PHE A 11 -15.33 8.87 -9.11
N ARG A 12 -14.00 8.94 -9.06
CA ARG A 12 -13.12 9.60 -10.03
C ARG A 12 -11.99 8.66 -10.44
N PRO A 13 -11.39 8.83 -11.64
CA PRO A 13 -10.21 8.05 -12.02
C PRO A 13 -9.09 8.17 -10.99
N LEU A 14 -8.47 7.04 -10.61
CA LEU A 14 -7.39 7.04 -9.62
C LEU A 14 -6.17 7.85 -10.10
N ALA A 15 -5.96 7.95 -11.40
CA ALA A 15 -4.90 8.77 -12.01
C ALA A 15 -4.91 10.24 -11.52
N GLU A 16 -6.07 10.79 -11.18
CA GLU A 16 -6.17 12.16 -10.66
C GLU A 16 -5.45 12.36 -9.33
N LEU A 17 -5.28 11.27 -8.53
CA LEU A 17 -4.52 11.32 -7.29
C LEU A 17 -3.02 11.51 -7.49
N TYR A 18 -2.50 11.21 -8.68
CA TYR A 18 -1.07 11.36 -8.98
C TYR A 18 -0.71 12.76 -9.47
N GLY A 19 -1.71 13.63 -9.58
CA GLY A 19 -1.58 15.05 -9.85
C GLY A 19 -2.06 15.90 -8.68
N ASP A 20 -2.94 16.87 -8.98
CA ASP A 20 -3.46 17.83 -7.99
C ASP A 20 -4.34 17.18 -6.91
N GLY A 21 -4.96 16.04 -7.21
CA GLY A 21 -5.82 15.32 -6.27
C GLY A 21 -5.12 14.85 -5.00
N ILE A 22 -3.78 14.67 -5.04
CA ILE A 22 -3.01 14.23 -3.87
C ILE A 22 -3.09 15.25 -2.72
N ALA A 23 -3.16 16.54 -3.04
CA ALA A 23 -3.21 17.59 -2.02
C ALA A 23 -4.41 17.44 -1.10
N GLY A 24 -5.61 17.33 -1.66
CA GLY A 24 -6.83 17.16 -0.88
C GLY A 24 -6.86 15.82 -0.12
N HIS A 25 -6.20 14.77 -0.65
CA HIS A 25 -6.10 13.50 0.06
C HIS A 25 -5.17 13.58 1.28
N VAL A 26 -4.04 14.27 1.16
CA VAL A 26 -3.11 14.50 2.27
C VAL A 26 -3.70 15.42 3.32
N GLU A 27 -4.38 16.49 2.92
CA GLU A 27 -5.06 17.41 3.82
C GLU A 27 -6.10 16.68 4.68
N GLU A 28 -6.95 15.88 4.08
CA GLU A 28 -7.96 15.09 4.78
C GLU A 28 -7.31 14.05 5.70
N THR A 29 -6.22 13.41 5.27
CA THR A 29 -5.47 12.49 6.12
C THR A 29 -4.91 13.20 7.34
N GLY A 30 -4.31 14.39 7.16
CA GLY A 30 -3.80 15.22 8.25
C GLY A 30 -4.91 15.62 9.23
N ARG A 31 -6.06 16.05 8.72
CA ARG A 31 -7.23 16.40 9.55
C ARG A 31 -7.69 15.23 10.41
N ARG A 32 -7.81 14.03 9.84
CA ARG A 32 -8.20 12.80 10.57
C ARG A 32 -7.18 12.38 11.62
N MET A 33 -5.92 12.68 11.40
CA MET A 33 -4.83 12.40 12.32
C MET A 33 -4.62 13.50 13.38
N GLY A 34 -5.37 14.59 13.34
CA GLY A 34 -5.15 15.76 14.19
C GLY A 34 -3.84 16.48 13.89
N THR A 35 -3.33 16.38 12.64
CA THR A 35 -2.09 17.04 12.19
C THR A 35 -2.38 17.94 10.99
N GLY A 36 -1.45 18.84 10.67
CA GLY A 36 -1.51 19.59 9.42
C GLY A 36 -1.15 18.73 8.19
N PRO A 37 -1.38 19.27 6.98
CA PRO A 37 -1.08 18.58 5.70
C PRO A 37 0.43 18.58 5.40
N GLY A 38 1.23 18.00 6.28
CA GLY A 38 2.68 17.94 6.17
C GLY A 38 3.19 16.54 5.82
N ARG A 39 4.51 16.36 5.99
CA ARG A 39 5.24 15.12 5.65
C ARG A 39 4.66 13.87 6.32
N VAL A 40 4.16 13.99 7.55
CA VAL A 40 3.59 12.85 8.30
C VAL A 40 2.28 12.42 7.66
N ALA A 41 1.36 13.38 7.42
CA ALA A 41 0.09 13.11 6.75
C ALA A 41 0.30 12.55 5.33
N ALA A 42 1.26 13.09 4.57
CA ALA A 42 1.60 12.65 3.23
C ALA A 42 2.15 11.21 3.21
N SER A 43 3.04 10.88 4.16
CA SER A 43 3.55 9.51 4.33
C SER A 43 2.43 8.52 4.68
N THR A 44 1.51 8.91 5.57
CA THR A 44 0.37 8.07 5.97
C THR A 44 -0.65 7.91 4.85
N ALA A 45 -0.94 8.98 4.11
CA ALA A 45 -1.83 8.94 2.94
C ALA A 45 -1.31 7.97 1.87
N GLN A 46 0.01 8.04 1.57
CA GLN A 46 0.65 7.13 0.62
C GLN A 46 0.62 5.67 1.11
N LEU A 47 0.90 5.43 2.39
CA LEU A 47 0.82 4.09 2.99
C LEU A 47 -0.60 3.52 2.88
N GLY A 48 -1.62 4.32 3.19
CA GLY A 48 -3.01 3.90 3.11
C GLY A 48 -3.45 3.51 1.70
N LEU A 49 -3.09 4.31 0.69
CA LEU A 49 -3.36 3.99 -0.72
C LEU A 49 -2.61 2.73 -1.17
N ALA A 50 -1.33 2.61 -0.81
CA ALA A 50 -0.52 1.43 -1.12
C ALA A 50 -1.16 0.15 -0.53
N SER A 51 -1.66 0.21 0.70
CA SER A 51 -2.34 -0.92 1.34
C SER A 51 -3.58 -1.36 0.58
N ARG A 52 -4.39 -0.41 0.07
CA ARG A 52 -5.59 -0.73 -0.72
C ARG A 52 -5.24 -1.38 -2.05
N LEU A 53 -4.23 -0.86 -2.75
CA LEU A 53 -3.78 -1.39 -4.04
C LEU A 53 -3.23 -2.81 -3.89
N TRP A 54 -2.38 -3.03 -2.88
CA TRP A 54 -1.83 -4.36 -2.60
C TRP A 54 -2.90 -5.35 -2.15
N SER A 55 -3.82 -4.96 -1.26
CA SER A 55 -4.89 -5.86 -0.81
C SER A 55 -5.77 -6.32 -1.97
N LEU A 56 -6.14 -5.41 -2.88
CA LEU A 56 -6.92 -5.73 -4.06
C LEU A 56 -6.17 -6.69 -4.98
N ALA A 57 -4.94 -6.35 -5.38
CA ALA A 57 -4.20 -7.11 -6.38
C ALA A 57 -3.72 -8.46 -5.84
N LEU A 58 -3.18 -8.48 -4.60
CA LEU A 58 -2.68 -9.71 -3.97
C LEU A 58 -3.83 -10.67 -3.65
N GLY A 59 -4.97 -10.16 -3.17
CA GLY A 59 -6.16 -10.97 -2.94
C GLY A 59 -6.64 -11.66 -4.21
N CYS A 60 -6.76 -10.94 -5.33
CA CYS A 60 -7.11 -11.52 -6.62
C CYS A 60 -6.08 -12.57 -7.08
N ALA A 61 -4.78 -12.29 -6.95
CA ALA A 61 -3.73 -13.21 -7.36
C ALA A 61 -3.69 -14.49 -6.52
N ALA A 62 -3.83 -14.34 -5.20
CA ALA A 62 -3.72 -15.48 -4.28
C ALA A 62 -4.96 -16.37 -4.26
N LEU A 63 -6.16 -15.78 -4.34
CA LEU A 63 -7.44 -16.50 -4.30
C LEU A 63 -7.95 -16.88 -5.69
N GLY A 64 -7.84 -15.97 -6.67
CA GLY A 64 -8.38 -16.12 -8.02
C GLY A 64 -7.37 -16.57 -9.08
N SER A 65 -6.07 -16.64 -8.75
CA SER A 65 -4.99 -16.98 -9.69
C SER A 65 -4.83 -16.00 -10.86
N GLU A 66 -5.35 -14.79 -10.73
CA GLU A 66 -5.29 -13.74 -11.75
C GLU A 66 -4.98 -12.39 -11.11
N VAL A 67 -4.24 -11.55 -11.82
CA VAL A 67 -4.04 -10.15 -11.44
C VAL A 67 -4.94 -9.28 -12.31
N PRO A 68 -5.84 -8.48 -11.75
CA PRO A 68 -6.65 -7.58 -12.55
C PRO A 68 -5.80 -6.45 -13.14
N ASP A 69 -6.16 -6.03 -14.37
CA ASP A 69 -5.59 -4.83 -14.98
C ASP A 69 -6.10 -3.59 -14.23
N LEU A 70 -5.28 -3.07 -13.36
CA LEU A 70 -5.55 -1.90 -12.53
C LEU A 70 -5.12 -0.58 -13.19
N GLY A 71 -4.85 -0.54 -14.48
CA GLY A 71 -4.33 0.66 -15.16
C GLY A 71 -4.95 1.95 -14.64
N PRO A 72 -4.20 3.07 -14.53
CA PRO A 72 -4.63 4.29 -13.83
C PRO A 72 -5.97 4.87 -14.30
N GLY A 73 -6.30 4.72 -15.58
CA GLY A 73 -7.60 5.13 -16.14
C GLY A 73 -8.74 4.12 -15.98
N ARG A 74 -8.45 2.93 -15.44
CA ARG A 74 -9.44 1.86 -15.25
C ARG A 74 -9.89 1.73 -13.81
N LEU A 75 -9.01 2.06 -12.85
CA LEU A 75 -9.28 2.03 -11.43
C LEU A 75 -9.83 3.40 -11.00
N TRP A 76 -10.95 3.37 -10.30
CA TRP A 76 -11.64 4.54 -9.79
C TRP A 76 -11.55 4.58 -8.28
N TRP A 77 -11.58 5.78 -7.72
CA TRP A 77 -11.49 5.99 -6.29
C TRP A 77 -12.53 6.97 -5.80
N ARG A 78 -12.90 6.82 -4.55
CA ARG A 78 -13.72 7.77 -3.81
C ARG A 78 -13.19 7.89 -2.39
N ARG A 79 -13.31 9.08 -1.84
CA ARG A 79 -13.09 9.32 -0.42
C ARG A 79 -14.43 9.42 0.27
N PRO A 80 -14.82 8.44 1.11
CA PRO A 80 -16.03 8.54 1.90
C PRO A 80 -15.85 9.56 3.03
N SER A 81 -16.96 10.03 3.60
CA SER A 81 -16.94 10.93 4.77
C SER A 81 -16.27 10.30 5.99
N ALA A 82 -16.37 8.98 6.13
CA ALA A 82 -15.68 8.19 7.15
C ALA A 82 -15.06 6.94 6.54
N GLY A 83 -14.02 6.41 7.18
CA GLY A 83 -13.34 5.21 6.72
C GLY A 83 -12.25 5.46 5.66
N PRO A 84 -11.69 4.38 5.12
CA PRO A 84 -10.61 4.44 4.15
C PRO A 84 -11.11 4.82 2.75
N VAL A 85 -10.16 5.12 1.85
CA VAL A 85 -10.42 5.29 0.42
C VAL A 85 -11.09 4.02 -0.13
N GLU A 86 -12.14 4.20 -0.90
CA GLU A 86 -12.79 3.14 -1.66
C GLU A 86 -12.22 3.08 -3.07
N LEU A 87 -12.03 1.86 -3.56
CA LEU A 87 -11.60 1.59 -4.93
C LEU A 87 -12.70 0.85 -5.67
N ARG A 88 -12.88 1.18 -6.97
CA ARG A 88 -13.84 0.54 -7.86
C ARG A 88 -13.15 0.19 -9.18
N LEU A 89 -13.31 -1.04 -9.63
CA LEU A 89 -12.86 -1.52 -10.93
C LEU A 89 -14.09 -1.95 -11.76
N PRO A 90 -14.68 -1.06 -12.58
CA PRO A 90 -15.97 -1.31 -13.23
C PRO A 90 -15.99 -2.45 -14.25
N ALA A 91 -14.85 -2.73 -14.87
CA ALA A 91 -14.70 -3.77 -15.89
C ALA A 91 -13.37 -4.52 -15.67
N PRO A 92 -13.32 -5.45 -14.70
CA PRO A 92 -12.12 -6.22 -14.45
C PRO A 92 -11.74 -7.06 -15.67
N ARG A 93 -10.45 -7.08 -15.98
CA ARG A 93 -9.83 -7.93 -17.00
C ARG A 93 -8.52 -8.45 -16.43
N PRO A 94 -8.14 -9.68 -16.71
CA PRO A 94 -6.85 -10.19 -16.27
C PRO A 94 -5.71 -9.46 -16.98
N LEU A 95 -4.64 -9.19 -16.24
CA LEU A 95 -3.38 -8.72 -16.79
C LEU A 95 -2.55 -9.94 -17.22
N PRO A 96 -2.12 -10.04 -18.47
CA PRO A 96 -1.41 -11.22 -18.93
C PRO A 96 0.00 -11.34 -18.35
N GLY A 97 0.46 -12.58 -18.21
CA GLY A 97 1.80 -12.95 -17.78
C GLY A 97 1.82 -13.63 -16.40
N PRO A 98 3.01 -14.06 -15.95
CA PRO A 98 3.16 -14.67 -14.64
C PRO A 98 2.70 -13.75 -13.52
N LEU A 99 2.11 -14.31 -12.46
CA LEU A 99 1.52 -13.52 -11.35
C LEU A 99 2.49 -12.52 -10.71
N PRO A 100 3.76 -12.88 -10.41
CA PRO A 100 4.69 -11.93 -9.79
C PRO A 100 4.96 -10.70 -10.66
N GLU A 101 5.15 -10.90 -11.97
CA GLU A 101 5.39 -9.85 -12.95
C GLU A 101 4.13 -8.99 -13.17
N ALA A 102 2.97 -9.62 -13.22
CA ALA A 102 1.69 -8.94 -13.36
C ALA A 102 1.41 -8.05 -12.13
N LEU A 103 1.62 -8.56 -10.91
CA LEU A 103 1.52 -7.80 -9.66
C LEU A 103 2.50 -6.62 -9.64
N HIS A 104 3.75 -6.85 -10.00
CA HIS A 104 4.76 -5.81 -10.07
C HIS A 104 4.37 -4.70 -11.04
N ARG A 105 3.95 -5.05 -12.26
CA ARG A 105 3.49 -4.06 -13.25
C ARG A 105 2.23 -3.34 -12.80
N ALA A 106 1.21 -4.08 -12.31
CA ALA A 106 -0.07 -3.51 -11.94
C ALA A 106 0.04 -2.54 -10.77
N VAL A 107 0.81 -2.88 -9.74
CA VAL A 107 0.84 -2.11 -8.50
C VAL A 107 2.12 -1.30 -8.36
N ALA A 108 3.29 -1.93 -8.37
CA ALA A 108 4.55 -1.24 -8.08
C ALA A 108 4.87 -0.16 -9.13
N VAL A 109 4.77 -0.52 -10.40
CA VAL A 109 5.07 0.39 -11.52
C VAL A 109 3.87 1.28 -11.86
N GLY A 110 2.68 0.69 -12.00
CA GLY A 110 1.49 1.40 -12.49
C GLY A 110 0.91 2.42 -11.51
N HIS A 111 1.10 2.20 -10.21
CA HIS A 111 0.49 3.03 -9.18
C HIS A 111 1.47 3.58 -8.15
N LEU A 112 2.31 2.73 -7.55
CA LEU A 112 3.14 3.17 -6.44
C LEU A 112 4.29 4.08 -6.88
N ALA A 113 4.81 3.91 -8.09
CA ALA A 113 5.83 4.80 -8.64
C ALA A 113 5.29 6.23 -8.86
N PRO A 114 4.20 6.47 -9.62
CA PRO A 114 3.65 7.81 -9.79
C PRO A 114 3.12 8.41 -8.48
N LEU A 115 2.55 7.60 -7.58
CA LEU A 115 2.13 8.06 -6.26
C LEU A 115 3.32 8.53 -5.41
N ALA A 116 4.44 7.80 -5.45
CA ALA A 116 5.65 8.17 -4.73
C ALA A 116 6.25 9.46 -5.27
N GLU A 117 6.23 9.67 -6.58
CA GLU A 117 6.67 10.90 -7.22
C GLU A 117 5.80 12.10 -6.79
N ALA A 118 4.48 11.98 -6.87
CA ALA A 118 3.54 13.02 -6.48
C ALA A 118 3.68 13.42 -5.00
N VAL A 119 3.85 12.44 -4.10
CA VAL A 119 4.04 12.69 -2.66
C VAL A 119 5.44 13.23 -2.38
N GLY A 120 6.46 12.66 -2.98
CA GLY A 120 7.86 13.05 -2.77
C GLY A 120 8.14 14.47 -3.17
N SER A 121 7.69 14.87 -4.37
CA SER A 121 7.89 16.21 -4.91
C SER A 121 7.14 17.28 -4.12
N ARG A 122 5.88 17.03 -3.77
CA ARG A 122 5.02 18.03 -3.12
C ARG A 122 5.27 18.19 -1.61
N TYR A 123 5.63 17.11 -0.92
CA TYR A 123 5.74 17.10 0.56
C TYR A 123 7.15 16.81 1.08
N ALA A 124 8.14 16.72 0.21
CA ALA A 124 9.52 16.41 0.56
C ALA A 124 9.67 15.14 1.42
N VAL A 125 8.82 14.12 1.17
CA VAL A 125 8.96 12.80 1.79
C VAL A 125 10.02 12.03 1.04
N SER A 126 11.04 11.52 1.76
CA SER A 126 12.16 10.85 1.09
C SER A 126 11.73 9.58 0.36
N PRO A 127 12.36 9.25 -0.78
CA PRO A 127 12.09 8.01 -1.52
C PRO A 127 12.25 6.75 -0.66
N GLN A 128 13.17 6.76 0.31
CA GLN A 128 13.36 5.64 1.22
C GLN A 128 12.14 5.40 2.13
N VAL A 129 11.50 6.48 2.62
CA VAL A 129 10.26 6.39 3.40
C VAL A 129 9.14 5.82 2.54
N LEU A 130 8.97 6.34 1.32
CA LEU A 130 7.90 5.94 0.40
C LEU A 130 8.03 4.48 -0.05
N ARG A 131 9.25 4.03 -0.37
CA ARG A 131 9.52 2.60 -0.67
C ARG A 131 9.26 1.70 0.53
N GLY A 132 9.71 2.11 1.71
CA GLY A 132 9.45 1.37 2.94
C GLY A 132 7.96 1.29 3.29
N ASN A 133 7.17 2.33 3.02
CA ASN A 133 5.71 2.30 3.15
C ASN A 133 5.08 1.31 2.17
N ALA A 134 5.51 1.32 0.91
CA ALA A 134 5.03 0.39 -0.11
C ALA A 134 5.27 -1.08 0.27
N ALA A 135 6.44 -1.39 0.83
CA ALA A 135 6.77 -2.73 1.32
C ALA A 135 5.96 -3.12 2.57
N SER A 136 5.84 -2.22 3.57
CA SER A 136 4.97 -2.46 4.73
C SER A 136 3.50 -2.66 4.34
N ALA A 137 3.03 -1.93 3.34
CA ALA A 137 1.68 -2.09 2.82
C ALA A 137 1.46 -3.46 2.19
N LEU A 138 2.43 -3.98 1.43
CA LEU A 138 2.39 -5.32 0.86
C LEU A 138 2.34 -6.40 1.96
N VAL A 139 3.22 -6.28 2.98
CA VAL A 139 3.21 -7.23 4.09
C VAL A 139 1.95 -7.10 4.94
N GLY A 140 1.43 -5.90 5.13
CA GLY A 140 0.14 -5.68 5.77
C GLY A 140 -1.00 -6.37 5.01
N ALA A 141 -0.99 -6.31 3.68
CA ALA A 141 -1.99 -6.97 2.84
C ALA A 141 -1.94 -8.50 2.98
N VAL A 142 -0.75 -9.11 2.99
CA VAL A 142 -0.66 -10.57 3.19
C VAL A 142 -1.04 -10.99 4.62
N ARG A 143 -0.75 -10.20 5.66
CA ARG A 143 -1.24 -10.50 7.02
C ARG A 143 -2.76 -10.60 7.06
N VAL A 144 -3.44 -9.58 6.54
CA VAL A 144 -4.91 -9.56 6.50
C VAL A 144 -5.47 -10.71 5.67
N LEU A 145 -4.82 -11.03 4.54
CA LEU A 145 -5.22 -12.15 3.70
C LEU A 145 -5.11 -13.49 4.45
N LEU A 146 -3.98 -13.75 5.11
CA LEU A 146 -3.75 -15.01 5.82
C LEU A 146 -4.57 -15.14 7.11
N ASP A 147 -4.96 -14.02 7.72
CA ASP A 147 -5.89 -14.01 8.84
C ASP A 147 -7.31 -14.44 8.43
N GLN A 148 -7.71 -14.11 7.21
CA GLN A 148 -9.04 -14.43 6.68
C GLN A 148 -9.08 -15.71 5.83
N ALA A 149 -7.99 -16.06 5.19
CA ALA A 149 -7.84 -17.21 4.29
C ALA A 149 -6.44 -17.85 4.45
N PRO A 150 -6.20 -18.59 5.55
CA PRO A 150 -4.90 -19.20 5.83
C PRO A 150 -4.41 -20.13 4.71
N GLU A 151 -5.33 -20.78 4.01
CA GLU A 151 -5.05 -21.67 2.88
C GLU A 151 -4.38 -20.95 1.69
N ALA A 152 -4.49 -19.64 1.62
CA ALA A 152 -3.82 -18.84 0.59
C ALA A 152 -2.29 -18.71 0.80
N ALA A 153 -1.76 -19.14 1.97
CA ALA A 153 -0.35 -18.96 2.34
C ALA A 153 0.61 -19.52 1.27
N GLY A 154 0.37 -20.74 0.80
CA GLY A 154 1.22 -21.40 -0.19
C GLY A 154 1.39 -20.62 -1.51
N ARG A 155 0.46 -19.72 -1.83
CA ARG A 155 0.54 -18.87 -3.01
C ARG A 155 0.94 -17.43 -2.66
N ALA A 156 0.37 -16.87 -1.62
CA ALA A 156 0.58 -15.47 -1.25
C ALA A 156 2.01 -15.18 -0.77
N VAL A 157 2.58 -16.07 0.05
CA VAL A 157 3.91 -15.84 0.63
C VAL A 157 5.01 -15.80 -0.44
N PRO A 158 5.12 -16.76 -1.38
CA PRO A 158 6.11 -16.68 -2.45
C PRO A 158 5.95 -15.44 -3.35
N LEU A 159 4.71 -14.98 -3.59
CA LEU A 159 4.46 -13.74 -4.34
C LEU A 159 5.03 -12.51 -3.61
N VAL A 160 4.81 -12.43 -2.30
CA VAL A 160 5.33 -11.33 -1.47
C VAL A 160 6.86 -11.36 -1.40
N GLU A 161 7.48 -12.51 -1.20
CA GLU A 161 8.94 -12.68 -1.20
C GLU A 161 9.55 -12.22 -2.54
N HIS A 162 8.97 -12.67 -3.65
CA HIS A 162 9.41 -12.25 -4.98
C HIS A 162 9.34 -10.73 -5.17
N LEU A 163 8.23 -10.11 -4.78
CA LEU A 163 8.03 -8.66 -4.89
C LEU A 163 9.00 -7.88 -3.99
N LEU A 164 9.24 -8.34 -2.77
CA LEU A 164 10.20 -7.71 -1.85
C LEU A 164 11.66 -7.86 -2.29
N GLY A 165 11.96 -8.84 -3.13
CA GLY A 165 13.28 -9.02 -3.76
C GLY A 165 13.54 -8.08 -4.95
N ARG A 166 12.53 -7.33 -5.44
CA ARG A 166 12.62 -6.50 -6.65
C ARG A 166 12.49 -5.00 -6.36
N PRO A 167 13.18 -4.13 -7.15
CA PRO A 167 12.89 -2.71 -7.11
C PRO A 167 11.41 -2.41 -7.44
N PRO A 168 10.78 -1.41 -6.79
CA PRO A 168 11.33 -0.47 -5.82
C PRO A 168 11.32 -0.98 -4.37
N LEU A 169 10.85 -2.22 -4.10
CA LEU A 169 10.65 -2.77 -2.75
C LEU A 169 11.92 -3.41 -2.16
N ALA A 170 12.87 -3.79 -3.01
CA ALA A 170 14.12 -4.40 -2.57
C ALA A 170 14.85 -3.56 -1.50
N HIS A 171 15.45 -4.25 -0.54
CA HIS A 171 16.23 -3.66 0.55
C HIS A 171 15.48 -2.72 1.51
N THR A 172 14.15 -2.73 1.49
CA THR A 172 13.32 -1.87 2.35
C THR A 172 13.12 -2.40 3.77
N GLY A 173 13.36 -3.69 3.98
CA GLY A 173 13.20 -4.35 5.28
C GLY A 173 13.58 -5.83 5.22
N THR A 174 13.31 -6.53 6.31
CA THR A 174 13.44 -7.98 6.43
C THR A 174 12.05 -8.58 6.61
N PHE A 175 11.69 -9.48 5.73
CA PHE A 175 10.45 -10.25 5.79
C PHE A 175 10.75 -11.62 6.36
N VAL A 176 9.88 -12.11 7.24
CA VAL A 176 9.95 -13.44 7.84
C VAL A 176 8.56 -14.05 7.77
N HIS A 177 8.51 -15.30 7.35
CA HIS A 177 7.31 -16.13 7.43
C HIS A 177 7.67 -17.39 8.24
N GLU A 178 6.89 -17.68 9.25
CA GLU A 178 6.99 -18.90 10.06
C GLU A 178 5.62 -19.58 10.03
N GLU A 179 5.61 -20.86 9.63
CA GLU A 179 4.39 -21.65 9.56
C GLU A 179 3.73 -21.72 10.95
N GLY A 180 2.44 -21.45 11.01
CA GLY A 180 1.66 -21.38 12.25
C GLY A 180 1.84 -20.09 13.07
N LEU A 181 2.89 -19.28 12.81
CA LEU A 181 3.12 -17.99 13.49
C LEU A 181 2.82 -16.77 12.59
N GLY A 182 2.65 -17.01 11.28
CA GLY A 182 2.30 -15.97 10.32
C GLY A 182 3.50 -15.21 9.77
N VAL A 183 3.29 -13.93 9.38
CA VAL A 183 4.31 -13.11 8.73
C VAL A 183 4.70 -11.89 9.57
N ALA A 184 5.99 -11.58 9.57
CA ALA A 184 6.56 -10.40 10.22
C ALA A 184 7.37 -9.58 9.22
N PHE A 185 7.48 -8.26 9.50
CA PHE A 185 8.30 -7.36 8.71
C PHE A 185 8.99 -6.34 9.61
N VAL A 186 10.29 -6.18 9.44
CA VAL A 186 11.07 -5.16 10.11
C VAL A 186 11.61 -4.19 9.07
N ARG A 187 11.09 -2.97 9.07
CA ARG A 187 11.49 -1.92 8.14
C ARG A 187 12.91 -1.43 8.39
N ARG A 188 13.58 -0.98 7.33
CA ARG A 188 14.84 -0.22 7.44
C ARG A 188 14.63 1.30 7.52
N SER A 189 13.43 1.79 7.21
CA SER A 189 13.08 3.22 7.27
C SER A 189 11.87 3.47 8.16
N CYS A 190 11.82 4.62 8.84
CA CYS A 190 10.66 5.03 9.61
C CYS A 190 9.54 5.56 8.70
N CYS A 191 8.27 5.27 9.02
CA CYS A 191 7.10 5.82 8.32
C CYS A 191 6.70 7.23 8.76
N LEU A 192 7.39 7.82 9.72
CA LEU A 192 7.13 9.10 10.37
C LEU A 192 5.92 9.10 11.33
N PHE A 193 5.15 8.03 11.42
CA PHE A 193 3.91 7.96 12.21
C PHE A 193 4.15 8.20 13.71
N TYR A 194 5.35 7.92 14.24
CA TYR A 194 5.72 8.21 15.64
C TYR A 194 5.61 9.68 16.03
N ARG A 195 5.47 10.60 15.07
CA ARG A 195 5.29 12.05 15.30
C ARG A 195 3.84 12.43 15.61
N VAL A 196 2.92 11.50 15.46
CA VAL A 196 1.53 11.66 15.91
C VAL A 196 1.47 11.20 17.36
N PRO A 197 0.71 11.84 18.25
CA PRO A 197 0.47 11.35 19.61
C PRO A 197 -0.33 10.04 19.56
N ALA A 198 0.30 8.96 19.18
CA ALA A 198 -0.26 7.65 19.00
C ALA A 198 0.86 6.61 19.10
N GLU A 199 0.50 5.36 19.07
CA GLU A 199 1.42 4.23 19.06
C GLU A 199 2.27 4.19 17.77
N THR A 200 3.43 3.54 17.87
CA THR A 200 4.28 3.27 16.71
C THR A 200 3.60 2.27 15.77
N CYS A 201 3.87 2.37 14.45
CA CYS A 201 3.35 1.39 13.47
C CYS A 201 3.85 -0.03 13.77
N GLY A 202 3.12 -1.06 13.30
CA GLY A 202 3.43 -2.47 13.58
C GLY A 202 4.84 -2.91 13.15
N ASP A 203 5.35 -2.34 12.05
CA ASP A 203 6.66 -2.66 11.46
C ASP A 203 7.77 -1.68 11.88
N CYS A 204 7.61 -1.01 13.03
CA CYS A 204 8.40 0.16 13.41
C CYS A 204 9.88 -0.17 13.67
N VAL A 205 10.79 0.40 12.88
CA VAL A 205 12.24 0.30 13.07
C VAL A 205 12.73 0.88 14.40
N LEU A 206 11.98 1.80 15.01
CA LEU A 206 12.36 2.41 16.29
C LEU A 206 12.13 1.44 17.45
N ARG A 207 11.10 0.59 17.38
CA ARG A 207 10.83 -0.44 18.41
C ARG A 207 11.95 -1.47 18.54
N THR A 208 12.62 -1.80 17.43
CA THR A 208 13.76 -2.73 17.42
C THR A 208 15.05 -2.06 17.91
N ARG A 209 15.20 -0.75 17.75
CA ARG A 209 16.35 0.00 18.27
C ARG A 209 16.32 0.14 19.79
N ASP A 210 15.15 0.37 20.38
CA ASP A 210 15.02 0.48 21.84
C ASP A 210 15.30 -0.84 22.56
N ARG A 211 14.97 -1.98 21.94
CA ARG A 211 15.31 -3.32 22.49
C ARG A 211 16.81 -3.64 22.46
N ARG A 212 17.61 -2.90 21.67
CA ARG A 212 19.06 -3.09 21.56
C ARG A 212 19.86 -2.10 22.43
N ARG A 213 19.22 -1.15 23.10
CA ARG A 213 19.90 -0.33 24.10
C ARG A 213 20.02 -1.15 25.38
N PRO A 214 21.24 -1.43 25.89
CA PRO A 214 21.40 -2.00 27.21
C PRO A 214 20.73 -1.06 28.23
N ARG A 215 19.92 -1.61 29.12
CA ARG A 215 19.45 -0.88 30.30
C ARG A 215 20.68 -0.64 31.18
N THR A 216 21.19 0.59 31.20
CA THR A 216 22.16 1.07 32.16
C THR A 216 21.45 1.34 33.47
#